data_e7a6c12ed852ce0ebecefbecea91dae1
#
_entry.id   e7a6c12ed852ce0ebecefbecea91dae1
#
_cell.length_a   1.000
_cell.length_b   1.000
_cell.length_c   1.000
_cell.angle_alpha   90.00
_cell.angle_beta   90.00
_cell.angle_gamma   90.00
#
_symmetry.space_group_name_H-M   'P 1'
#
loop_
_entity.id
_entity.type
_entity.pdbx_description
1 polymer ?
#
loop_
_entity_poly.entity_id
_entity_poly.type
_entity_poly.pdbx_seq_one_letter_code
_entity_poly.pdbx_strand_id
1 'polypeptide(L)'
;MPDKTIDDQLAELQADTGEHHVAVTFTLNGVTETAVLPSRTLASDAIRHHLRRTGTHVGCEHGVCGACTVLLDGKPVRSCLVLAAGLEGHSVTTVEGLVEPDGTLHPVQQAFKDCHGLQCGFCTPGFVTTIAAFLEDNPNPTHDEATDAIAGNLCRCTGYQNIRASVLRAAEIKRERAGEFPLGVDNEATRDALDRKVRGATAPVGGKAGRA
;
A
#
# COMPACT_ATOMS: atom_id res chain seq x y z
N MET A 1 34.78 6.45 -19.29
CA MET A 1 35.07 5.10 -18.80
C MET A 1 34.14 4.19 -19.57
N PRO A 2 34.57 3.05 -20.14
CA PRO A 2 33.65 2.12 -20.78
C PRO A 2 32.61 1.66 -19.76
N ASP A 3 31.34 1.63 -20.16
CA ASP A 3 30.26 1.07 -19.34
C ASP A 3 30.60 -0.40 -19.06
N LYS A 4 30.81 -0.72 -17.77
CA LYS A 4 31.04 -2.09 -17.34
C LYS A 4 29.79 -2.92 -17.59
N THR A 5 29.95 -4.10 -18.10
CA THR A 5 28.84 -5.05 -18.24
C THR A 5 28.35 -5.51 -16.86
N ILE A 6 27.14 -6.03 -16.80
CA ILE A 6 26.59 -6.61 -15.55
C ILE A 6 27.49 -7.74 -15.03
N ASP A 7 28.04 -8.55 -15.93
CA ASP A 7 28.95 -9.64 -15.58
C ASP A 7 30.26 -9.14 -14.98
N ASP A 8 30.82 -8.05 -15.50
CA ASP A 8 32.01 -7.41 -14.93
C ASP A 8 31.74 -6.87 -13.52
N GLN A 9 30.58 -6.27 -13.30
CA GLN A 9 30.15 -5.77 -11.98
C GLN A 9 29.98 -6.91 -10.96
N LEU A 10 29.35 -8.01 -11.37
CA LEU A 10 29.20 -9.20 -10.55
C LEU A 10 30.52 -9.81 -10.14
N ALA A 11 31.45 -9.96 -11.10
CA ALA A 11 32.79 -10.52 -10.86
C ALA A 11 33.59 -9.66 -9.86
N GLU A 12 33.58 -8.34 -10.02
CA GLU A 12 34.24 -7.42 -9.10
C GLU A 12 33.67 -7.48 -7.67
N LEU A 13 32.33 -7.43 -7.54
CA LEU A 13 31.68 -7.48 -6.23
C LEU A 13 31.93 -8.80 -5.50
N GLN A 14 31.92 -9.92 -6.22
CA GLN A 14 32.24 -11.23 -5.64
C GLN A 14 33.69 -11.32 -5.19
N ALA A 15 34.62 -10.73 -5.95
CA ALA A 15 36.04 -10.73 -5.61
C ALA A 15 36.34 -9.83 -4.40
N ASP A 16 35.65 -8.69 -4.26
CA ASP A 16 35.89 -7.70 -3.22
C ASP A 16 35.22 -8.08 -1.89
N THR A 17 34.00 -8.60 -1.91
CA THR A 17 33.22 -8.83 -0.69
C THR A 17 33.20 -10.29 -0.24
N GLY A 18 33.53 -11.24 -1.11
CA GLY A 18 33.32 -12.68 -0.88
C GLY A 18 31.84 -13.10 -0.81
N GLU A 19 30.92 -12.17 -1.02
CA GLU A 19 29.47 -12.44 -1.06
C GLU A 19 29.00 -12.78 -2.46
N HIS A 20 28.10 -13.76 -2.55
CA HIS A 20 27.45 -14.09 -3.81
C HIS A 20 26.44 -13.02 -4.18
N HIS A 21 26.66 -12.33 -5.31
CA HIS A 21 25.76 -11.33 -5.87
C HIS A 21 24.99 -11.90 -7.06
N VAL A 22 23.79 -11.38 -7.29
CA VAL A 22 22.94 -11.70 -8.44
C VAL A 22 22.46 -10.41 -9.10
N ALA A 23 22.37 -10.41 -10.42
CA ALA A 23 21.64 -9.40 -11.14
C ALA A 23 20.18 -9.83 -11.23
N VAL A 24 19.28 -8.92 -10.92
CA VAL A 24 17.82 -9.17 -10.93
C VAL A 24 17.16 -8.09 -11.77
N THR A 25 16.41 -8.51 -12.77
CA THR A 25 15.66 -7.60 -13.66
C THR A 25 14.17 -7.84 -13.51
N PHE A 26 13.42 -6.81 -13.15
CA PHE A 26 11.98 -6.87 -12.96
C PHE A 26 11.32 -5.53 -13.27
N THR A 27 10.00 -5.52 -13.40
CA THR A 27 9.26 -4.28 -13.60
C THR A 27 8.85 -3.69 -12.25
N LEU A 28 9.25 -2.44 -11.96
CA LEU A 28 8.85 -1.72 -10.76
C LEU A 28 8.00 -0.50 -11.12
N ASN A 29 6.73 -0.48 -10.74
CA ASN A 29 5.78 0.60 -11.05
C ASN A 29 5.75 0.93 -12.56
N GLY A 30 5.75 -0.11 -13.41
CA GLY A 30 5.71 0.03 -14.86
C GLY A 30 7.07 0.31 -15.55
N VAL A 31 8.15 0.46 -14.78
CA VAL A 31 9.51 0.69 -15.32
C VAL A 31 10.36 -0.55 -15.11
N THR A 32 11.06 -0.99 -16.16
CA THR A 32 12.03 -2.10 -16.04
C THR A 32 13.27 -1.61 -15.29
N GLU A 33 13.58 -2.26 -14.20
CA GLU A 33 14.74 -1.98 -13.35
C GLU A 33 15.66 -3.20 -13.30
N THR A 34 16.96 -2.97 -13.27
CA THR A 34 17.96 -4.02 -13.02
C THR A 34 18.81 -3.62 -11.83
N ALA A 35 18.94 -4.51 -10.86
CA ALA A 35 19.76 -4.29 -9.69
C ALA A 35 20.73 -5.45 -9.45
N VAL A 36 21.98 -5.13 -9.14
CA VAL A 36 22.99 -6.11 -8.72
C VAL A 36 23.03 -6.10 -7.19
N LEU A 37 22.67 -7.22 -6.58
CA LEU A 37 22.40 -7.33 -5.14
C LEU A 37 23.02 -8.58 -4.55
N PRO A 38 23.41 -8.57 -3.25
CA PRO A 38 23.66 -9.82 -2.53
C PRO A 38 22.47 -10.78 -2.66
N SER A 39 22.73 -12.04 -2.94
CA SER A 39 21.69 -13.06 -3.23
C SER A 39 20.67 -13.23 -2.11
N ARG A 40 21.02 -12.85 -0.87
CA ARG A 40 20.15 -12.90 0.33
C ARG A 40 19.31 -11.64 0.55
N THR A 41 19.42 -10.62 -0.31
CA THR A 41 18.69 -9.35 -0.16
C THR A 41 17.19 -9.58 -0.24
N LEU A 42 16.45 -9.04 0.73
CA LEU A 42 14.98 -9.08 0.72
C LEU A 42 14.42 -8.11 -0.31
N ALA A 43 13.26 -8.42 -0.86
CA ALA A 43 12.57 -7.54 -1.81
C ALA A 43 12.28 -6.15 -1.19
N SER A 44 11.92 -6.09 0.09
CA SER A 44 11.75 -4.84 0.83
C SER A 44 12.99 -3.96 0.80
N ASP A 45 14.17 -4.56 1.00
CA ASP A 45 15.45 -3.82 1.04
C ASP A 45 15.90 -3.40 -0.35
N ALA A 46 15.72 -4.28 -1.35
CA ALA A 46 15.96 -3.95 -2.76
C ALA A 46 15.12 -2.74 -3.18
N ILE A 47 13.82 -2.77 -2.92
CA ILE A 47 12.87 -1.70 -3.26
C ILE A 47 13.24 -0.39 -2.56
N ARG A 48 13.47 -0.43 -1.23
CA ARG A 48 13.69 0.77 -0.42
C ARG A 48 15.09 1.35 -0.56
N HIS A 49 16.12 0.52 -0.46
CA HIS A 49 17.50 0.97 -0.29
C HIS A 49 18.25 1.04 -1.61
N HIS A 50 18.04 0.09 -2.51
CA HIS A 50 18.71 0.07 -3.81
C HIS A 50 17.94 0.88 -4.87
N LEU A 51 16.62 0.66 -4.97
CA LEU A 51 15.79 1.34 -5.97
C LEU A 51 15.11 2.62 -5.45
N ARG A 52 15.34 2.98 -4.19
CA ARG A 52 14.90 4.23 -3.57
C ARG A 52 13.38 4.47 -3.59
N ARG A 53 12.56 3.41 -3.63
CA ARG A 53 11.10 3.49 -3.48
C ARG A 53 10.75 3.35 -2.00
N THR A 54 10.80 4.45 -1.27
CA THR A 54 10.70 4.47 0.20
C THR A 54 9.27 4.44 0.72
N GLY A 55 8.25 4.53 -0.15
CA GLY A 55 6.84 4.39 0.23
C GLY A 55 6.47 3.02 0.78
N THR A 56 7.21 1.96 0.42
CA THR A 56 7.08 0.65 1.07
C THR A 56 7.72 0.72 2.46
N HIS A 57 6.95 0.58 3.55
CA HIS A 57 7.46 0.63 4.91
C HIS A 57 7.78 -0.77 5.45
N VAL A 58 8.75 -0.88 6.35
CA VAL A 58 9.15 -2.14 7.01
C VAL A 58 9.05 -1.98 8.52
N GLY A 59 8.21 -2.79 9.18
CA GLY A 59 7.96 -2.68 10.61
C GLY A 59 8.31 -3.90 11.44
N CYS A 60 8.34 -5.12 10.87
CA CYS A 60 8.56 -6.34 11.66
C CYS A 60 9.55 -7.34 11.05
N GLU A 61 9.79 -7.29 9.74
CA GLU A 61 10.70 -8.18 8.98
C GLU A 61 10.37 -9.69 9.05
N HIS A 62 9.19 -10.05 9.53
CA HIS A 62 8.75 -11.46 9.64
C HIS A 62 7.28 -11.67 9.22
N GLY A 63 6.76 -10.78 8.36
CA GLY A 63 5.50 -10.99 7.66
C GLY A 63 4.22 -10.66 8.42
N VAL A 64 4.29 -10.29 9.71
CA VAL A 64 3.12 -10.13 10.59
C VAL A 64 2.41 -8.78 10.40
N CYS A 65 3.17 -7.67 10.37
CA CYS A 65 2.55 -6.33 10.46
C CYS A 65 1.89 -5.84 9.18
N GLY A 66 2.27 -6.34 8.02
CA GLY A 66 1.71 -5.96 6.73
C GLY A 66 2.15 -4.61 6.17
N ALA A 67 3.00 -3.84 6.87
CA ALA A 67 3.44 -2.51 6.41
C ALA A 67 4.24 -2.57 5.09
N CYS A 68 4.94 -3.68 4.82
CA CYS A 68 5.75 -3.88 3.63
C CYS A 68 5.00 -4.50 2.45
N THR A 69 3.67 -4.51 2.45
CA THR A 69 2.89 -5.09 1.37
C THR A 69 3.11 -4.34 0.07
N VAL A 70 3.44 -5.11 -0.98
CA VAL A 70 3.50 -4.67 -2.38
C VAL A 70 2.62 -5.60 -3.22
N LEU A 71 2.30 -5.23 -4.45
CA LEU A 71 1.68 -6.15 -5.40
C LEU A 71 2.79 -6.83 -6.21
N LEU A 72 2.80 -8.14 -6.21
CA LEU A 72 3.61 -8.97 -7.08
C LEU A 72 2.67 -9.63 -8.10
N ASP A 73 2.80 -9.26 -9.37
CA ASP A 73 1.88 -9.64 -10.43
C ASP A 73 0.40 -9.41 -10.06
N GLY A 74 0.12 -8.24 -9.46
CA GLY A 74 -1.21 -7.85 -9.00
C GLY A 74 -1.67 -8.45 -7.67
N LYS A 75 -0.91 -9.38 -7.06
CA LYS A 75 -1.28 -10.03 -5.79
C LYS A 75 -0.53 -9.42 -4.61
N PRO A 76 -1.21 -9.19 -3.47
CA PRO A 76 -0.58 -8.59 -2.29
C PRO A 76 0.37 -9.58 -1.62
N VAL A 77 1.65 -9.23 -1.51
CA VAL A 77 2.68 -10.02 -0.85
C VAL A 77 3.43 -9.19 0.20
N ARG A 78 3.99 -9.88 1.20
CA ARG A 78 4.87 -9.27 2.20
C ARG A 78 6.29 -9.24 1.66
N SER A 79 6.76 -8.10 1.17
CA SER A 79 8.09 -7.97 0.54
C SER A 79 9.25 -8.32 1.48
N CYS A 80 9.06 -8.28 2.80
CA CYS A 80 10.03 -8.74 3.79
C CYS A 80 10.15 -10.27 3.88
N LEU A 81 9.33 -11.05 3.20
CA LEU A 81 9.40 -12.52 3.12
C LEU A 81 9.80 -13.02 1.73
N VAL A 82 10.04 -12.12 0.78
CA VAL A 82 10.43 -12.44 -0.59
C VAL A 82 11.90 -12.06 -0.77
N LEU A 83 12.71 -12.95 -1.33
CA LEU A 83 14.05 -12.60 -1.76
C LEU A 83 13.99 -11.76 -3.05
N ALA A 84 14.85 -10.75 -3.16
CA ALA A 84 14.93 -9.92 -4.36
C ALA A 84 15.19 -10.74 -5.63
N ALA A 85 16.00 -11.80 -5.53
CA ALA A 85 16.23 -12.75 -6.62
C ALA A 85 14.95 -13.42 -7.14
N GLY A 86 13.92 -13.57 -6.29
CA GLY A 86 12.61 -14.10 -6.68
C GLY A 86 11.73 -13.11 -7.45
N LEU A 87 12.18 -11.88 -7.66
CA LEU A 87 11.46 -10.87 -8.46
C LEU A 87 11.82 -10.93 -9.95
N GLU A 88 12.81 -11.75 -10.33
CA GLU A 88 13.26 -11.85 -11.72
C GLU A 88 12.11 -12.10 -12.69
N GLY A 89 11.94 -11.21 -13.68
CA GLY A 89 10.89 -11.28 -14.69
C GLY A 89 9.47 -10.92 -14.22
N HIS A 90 9.28 -10.62 -12.94
CA HIS A 90 7.97 -10.29 -12.38
C HIS A 90 7.67 -8.78 -12.43
N SER A 91 6.41 -8.43 -12.15
CA SER A 91 5.95 -7.05 -12.00
C SER A 91 5.65 -6.73 -10.54
N VAL A 92 6.26 -5.68 -10.02
CA VAL A 92 6.06 -5.18 -8.66
C VAL A 92 5.41 -3.82 -8.71
N THR A 93 4.29 -3.66 -7.99
CA THR A 93 3.65 -2.34 -7.78
C THR A 93 3.73 -1.98 -6.30
N THR A 94 4.30 -0.82 -6.01
CA THR A 94 4.33 -0.23 -4.67
C THR A 94 3.24 0.83 -4.54
N VAL A 95 3.05 1.39 -3.35
CA VAL A 95 2.07 2.45 -3.11
C VAL A 95 2.28 3.67 -4.02
N GLU A 96 3.53 3.96 -4.40
CA GLU A 96 3.86 5.04 -5.33
C GLU A 96 3.36 4.76 -6.75
N GLY A 97 3.32 3.49 -7.16
CA GLY A 97 2.87 3.08 -8.49
C GLY A 97 1.35 2.97 -8.64
N LEU A 98 0.58 3.22 -7.58
CA LEU A 98 -0.89 3.22 -7.64
C LEU A 98 -1.46 4.56 -8.13
N VAL A 99 -0.69 5.65 -8.10
CA VAL A 99 -1.13 6.94 -8.61
C VAL A 99 -1.28 6.87 -10.13
N GLU A 100 -2.38 7.41 -10.64
CA GLU A 100 -2.64 7.47 -12.07
C GLU A 100 -1.58 8.32 -12.81
N PRO A 101 -1.33 8.09 -14.10
CA PRO A 101 -0.31 8.84 -14.86
C PRO A 101 -0.52 10.36 -14.88
N ASP A 102 -1.77 10.82 -14.73
CA ASP A 102 -2.13 12.24 -14.66
C ASP A 102 -1.95 12.85 -13.26
N GLY A 103 -1.48 12.06 -12.28
CA GLY A 103 -1.33 12.46 -10.89
C GLY A 103 -2.61 12.31 -10.05
N THR A 104 -3.69 11.81 -10.61
CA THR A 104 -4.93 11.51 -9.87
C THR A 104 -4.67 10.39 -8.86
N LEU A 105 -5.10 10.59 -7.62
CA LEU A 105 -4.98 9.56 -6.59
C LEU A 105 -5.80 8.32 -6.95
N HIS A 106 -5.24 7.15 -6.72
CA HIS A 106 -6.00 5.90 -6.77
C HIS A 106 -7.22 5.97 -5.83
N PRO A 107 -8.38 5.33 -6.15
CA PRO A 107 -9.57 5.36 -5.31
C PRO A 107 -9.33 5.09 -3.83
N VAL A 108 -8.45 4.13 -3.51
CA VAL A 108 -8.08 3.81 -2.12
C VAL A 108 -7.32 4.96 -1.45
N GLN A 109 -6.37 5.57 -2.16
CA GLN A 109 -5.60 6.72 -1.62
C GLN A 109 -6.53 7.91 -1.36
N GLN A 110 -7.47 8.18 -2.27
CA GLN A 110 -8.47 9.23 -2.10
C GLN A 110 -9.39 8.92 -0.91
N ALA A 111 -9.87 7.70 -0.77
CA ALA A 111 -10.73 7.30 0.34
C ALA A 111 -10.04 7.43 1.71
N PHE A 112 -8.75 7.09 1.81
CA PHE A 112 -7.96 7.28 3.04
C PHE A 112 -7.87 8.76 3.43
N LYS A 113 -7.78 9.66 2.43
CA LYS A 113 -7.83 11.11 2.65
C LYS A 113 -9.21 11.56 3.10
N ASP A 114 -10.27 11.12 2.43
CA ASP A 114 -11.65 11.54 2.68
C ASP A 114 -12.15 11.07 4.06
N CYS A 115 -11.84 9.82 4.43
CA CYS A 115 -12.28 9.20 5.68
C CYS A 115 -11.29 9.35 6.84
N HIS A 116 -10.18 10.09 6.66
CA HIS A 116 -9.10 10.17 7.64
C HIS A 116 -8.61 8.78 8.11
N GLY A 117 -8.39 7.86 7.15
CA GLY A 117 -7.99 6.47 7.38
C GLY A 117 -6.57 6.29 7.94
N LEU A 118 -5.90 7.37 8.29
CA LEU A 118 -4.53 7.36 8.80
C LEU A 118 -4.33 8.37 9.95
N GLN A 119 -3.33 8.12 10.79
CA GLN A 119 -2.82 9.07 11.78
C GLN A 119 -1.31 9.24 11.60
N CYS A 120 -0.47 8.35 12.16
CA CYS A 120 0.97 8.44 11.95
C CYS A 120 1.42 8.12 10.51
N GLY A 121 0.59 7.43 9.72
CA GLY A 121 0.86 7.09 8.33
C GLY A 121 1.73 5.85 8.11
N PHE A 122 2.35 5.28 9.16
CA PHE A 122 3.33 4.20 8.98
C PHE A 122 2.75 2.92 8.35
N CYS A 123 1.56 2.49 8.75
CA CYS A 123 0.90 1.31 8.19
C CYS A 123 0.16 1.59 6.86
N THR A 124 -0.03 2.87 6.53
CA THR A 124 -0.89 3.29 5.41
C THR A 124 -0.50 2.69 4.07
N PRO A 125 0.76 2.66 3.64
CA PRO A 125 1.15 2.06 2.36
C PRO A 125 0.71 0.60 2.23
N GLY A 126 0.92 -0.19 3.29
CA GLY A 126 0.52 -1.59 3.30
C GLY A 126 -0.98 -1.79 3.21
N PHE A 127 -1.78 -0.97 3.92
CA PHE A 127 -3.24 -1.00 3.80
C PHE A 127 -3.70 -0.61 2.40
N VAL A 128 -3.20 0.51 1.87
CA VAL A 128 -3.58 1.01 0.55
C VAL A 128 -3.33 -0.04 -0.52
N THR A 129 -2.15 -0.68 -0.51
CA THR A 129 -1.79 -1.73 -1.46
C THR A 129 -2.66 -2.98 -1.30
N THR A 130 -2.90 -3.42 -0.05
CA THR A 130 -3.76 -4.59 0.22
C THR A 130 -5.19 -4.34 -0.25
N ILE A 131 -5.76 -3.18 0.07
CA ILE A 131 -7.13 -2.82 -0.29
C ILE A 131 -7.27 -2.63 -1.79
N ALA A 132 -6.26 -2.07 -2.46
CA ALA A 132 -6.27 -1.94 -3.91
C ALA A 132 -6.45 -3.30 -4.59
N ALA A 133 -5.65 -4.31 -4.21
CA ALA A 133 -5.80 -5.67 -4.73
C ALA A 133 -7.15 -6.29 -4.36
N PHE A 134 -7.60 -6.13 -3.13
CA PHE A 134 -8.89 -6.68 -2.68
C PHE A 134 -10.08 -6.15 -3.50
N LEU A 135 -10.07 -4.85 -3.84
CA LEU A 135 -11.16 -4.23 -4.60
C LEU A 135 -11.12 -4.54 -6.11
N GLU A 136 -10.05 -5.15 -6.63
CA GLU A 136 -10.07 -5.74 -7.97
C GLU A 136 -10.92 -7.02 -8.00
N ASP A 137 -10.80 -7.86 -6.97
CA ASP A 137 -11.53 -9.13 -6.87
C ASP A 137 -12.94 -8.93 -6.29
N ASN A 138 -13.14 -7.94 -5.40
CA ASN A 138 -14.42 -7.65 -4.75
C ASN A 138 -14.77 -6.16 -4.82
N PRO A 139 -15.40 -5.68 -5.93
CA PRO A 139 -15.70 -4.26 -6.13
C PRO A 139 -16.86 -3.73 -5.25
N ASN A 140 -17.63 -4.61 -4.62
CA ASN A 140 -18.79 -4.28 -3.79
C ASN A 140 -18.75 -4.98 -2.42
N PRO A 141 -17.73 -4.70 -1.59
CA PRO A 141 -17.59 -5.40 -0.32
C PRO A 141 -18.68 -5.00 0.67
N THR A 142 -19.12 -5.98 1.43
CA THR A 142 -19.88 -5.78 2.66
C THR A 142 -18.99 -5.22 3.75
N HIS A 143 -19.57 -4.78 4.86
CA HIS A 143 -18.84 -4.28 6.01
C HIS A 143 -17.92 -5.36 6.65
N ASP A 144 -18.38 -6.61 6.66
CA ASP A 144 -17.62 -7.72 7.22
C ASP A 144 -16.45 -8.11 6.30
N GLU A 145 -16.67 -8.19 4.99
CA GLU A 145 -15.62 -8.44 4.01
C GLU A 145 -14.55 -7.31 4.02
N ALA A 146 -14.98 -6.06 4.19
CA ALA A 146 -14.06 -4.94 4.34
C ALA A 146 -13.21 -5.06 5.63
N THR A 147 -13.78 -5.63 6.69
CA THR A 147 -13.06 -5.89 7.95
C THR A 147 -12.05 -7.03 7.77
N ASP A 148 -12.44 -8.10 7.13
CA ASP A 148 -11.59 -9.26 6.86
C ASP A 148 -10.43 -8.92 5.93
N ALA A 149 -10.68 -8.12 4.91
CA ALA A 149 -9.66 -7.67 3.95
C ALA A 149 -8.47 -6.95 4.61
N ILE A 150 -8.71 -6.25 5.72
CA ILE A 150 -7.68 -5.48 6.43
C ILE A 150 -7.09 -6.22 7.65
N ALA A 151 -7.59 -7.40 7.98
CA ALA A 151 -7.17 -8.15 9.18
C ALA A 151 -5.68 -8.52 9.18
N GLY A 152 -5.08 -8.67 8.00
CA GLY A 152 -3.65 -8.97 7.83
C GLY A 152 -2.71 -7.77 8.00
N ASN A 153 -3.21 -6.57 8.29
CA ASN A 153 -2.41 -5.35 8.42
C ASN A 153 -2.61 -4.73 9.81
N LEU A 154 -1.50 -4.41 10.48
CA LEU A 154 -1.55 -3.84 11.83
C LEU A 154 -1.53 -2.31 11.82
N CYS A 155 -2.48 -1.71 12.54
CA CYS A 155 -2.49 -0.29 12.86
C CYS A 155 -2.59 -0.08 14.37
N ARG A 156 -1.68 0.73 14.96
CA ARG A 156 -1.69 1.01 16.40
C ARG A 156 -2.44 2.31 16.75
N CYS A 157 -2.81 3.11 15.76
CA CYS A 157 -3.30 4.48 15.98
C CYS A 157 -4.81 4.62 15.88
N THR A 158 -5.44 4.07 14.82
CA THR A 158 -6.79 4.44 14.37
C THR A 158 -7.92 3.64 15.01
N GLY A 159 -7.63 2.50 15.64
CA GLY A 159 -8.66 1.54 16.06
C GLY A 159 -9.45 0.94 14.88
N TYR A 160 -8.91 1.05 13.66
CA TYR A 160 -9.45 0.48 12.41
C TYR A 160 -10.77 1.08 11.90
N GLN A 161 -11.47 1.90 12.66
CA GLN A 161 -12.78 2.47 12.30
C GLN A 161 -12.71 3.20 10.94
N ASN A 162 -11.83 4.19 10.85
CA ASN A 162 -11.69 5.00 9.65
C ASN A 162 -11.04 4.23 8.49
N ILE A 163 -10.20 3.23 8.79
CA ILE A 163 -9.63 2.36 7.75
C ILE A 163 -10.73 1.53 7.10
N ARG A 164 -11.65 0.92 7.87
CA ARG A 164 -12.81 0.21 7.32
C ARG A 164 -13.71 1.12 6.49
N ALA A 165 -13.99 2.33 7.00
CA ALA A 165 -14.74 3.33 6.25
C ALA A 165 -14.04 3.66 4.91
N SER A 166 -12.70 3.74 4.91
CA SER A 166 -11.91 3.97 3.69
C SER A 166 -12.04 2.82 2.68
N VAL A 167 -12.15 1.56 3.12
CA VAL A 167 -12.39 0.43 2.18
C VAL A 167 -13.70 0.62 1.43
N LEU A 168 -14.79 0.87 2.17
CA LEU A 168 -16.13 1.05 1.59
C LEU A 168 -16.18 2.29 0.69
N ARG A 169 -15.60 3.40 1.13
CA ARG A 169 -15.51 4.63 0.33
C ARG A 169 -14.68 4.44 -0.95
N ALA A 170 -13.60 3.69 -0.89
CA ALA A 170 -12.80 3.37 -2.08
C ALA A 170 -13.59 2.59 -3.12
N ALA A 171 -14.39 1.62 -2.67
CA ALA A 171 -15.31 0.87 -3.54
C ALA A 171 -16.35 1.79 -4.20
N GLU A 172 -16.91 2.76 -3.45
CA GLU A 172 -17.83 3.76 -4.00
C GLU A 172 -17.14 4.63 -5.07
N ILE A 173 -15.95 5.20 -4.77
CA ILE A 173 -15.18 6.02 -5.71
C ILE A 173 -14.86 5.22 -6.99
N LYS A 174 -14.50 3.93 -6.85
CA LYS A 174 -14.20 3.07 -7.99
C LYS A 174 -15.42 2.93 -8.90
N ARG A 175 -16.61 2.68 -8.33
CA ARG A 175 -17.87 2.62 -9.08
C ARG A 175 -18.26 3.96 -9.70
N GLU A 176 -18.13 5.06 -8.97
CA GLU A 176 -18.39 6.41 -9.47
C GLU A 176 -17.53 6.72 -10.71
N ARG A 177 -16.25 6.35 -10.69
CA ARG A 177 -15.32 6.53 -11.83
C ARG A 177 -15.63 5.61 -13.02
N ALA A 178 -16.11 4.39 -12.76
CA ALA A 178 -16.55 3.48 -13.80
C ALA A 178 -17.90 3.87 -14.44
N GLY A 179 -18.59 4.89 -13.93
CA GLY A 179 -19.93 5.27 -14.37
C GLY A 179 -21.04 4.35 -13.89
N GLU A 180 -20.72 3.46 -12.96
CA GLU A 180 -21.68 2.56 -12.31
C GLU A 180 -22.32 3.26 -11.11
N PHE A 181 -23.43 3.96 -11.34
CA PHE A 181 -24.24 4.50 -10.24
C PHE A 181 -24.99 3.35 -9.56
N PRO A 182 -24.97 3.25 -8.21
CA PRO A 182 -25.77 2.25 -7.52
C PRO A 182 -27.26 2.49 -7.79
N LEU A 183 -27.93 1.45 -8.29
CA LEU A 183 -29.36 1.46 -8.49
C LEU A 183 -30.08 1.70 -7.15
N GLY A 184 -30.64 2.90 -6.98
CA GLY A 184 -31.71 3.12 -6.00
C GLY A 184 -31.33 3.55 -4.58
N VAL A 185 -30.14 4.07 -4.34
CA VAL A 185 -29.86 4.76 -3.07
C VAL A 185 -29.70 6.25 -3.35
N ASP A 186 -30.65 7.02 -2.80
CA ASP A 186 -30.65 8.49 -2.86
C ASP A 186 -29.35 9.02 -2.27
N ASN A 187 -28.42 9.44 -3.13
CA ASN A 187 -27.05 9.79 -2.76
C ASN A 187 -26.97 10.95 -1.74
N GLU A 188 -28.00 11.79 -1.68
CA GLU A 188 -28.06 12.92 -0.76
C GLU A 188 -28.30 12.48 0.70
N ALA A 189 -29.19 11.51 0.92
CA ALA A 189 -29.49 11.00 2.26
C ALA A 189 -28.30 10.21 2.85
N THR A 190 -27.55 9.49 2.02
CA THR A 190 -26.37 8.71 2.46
C THR A 190 -25.18 9.64 2.72
N ARG A 191 -24.97 10.68 1.90
CA ARG A 191 -23.98 11.72 2.14
C ARG A 191 -24.28 12.49 3.44
N ASP A 192 -25.53 12.89 3.66
CA ASP A 192 -25.97 13.56 4.88
C ASP A 192 -25.87 12.69 6.13
N ALA A 193 -26.05 11.37 6.03
CA ALA A 193 -25.90 10.45 7.14
C ALA A 193 -24.40 10.23 7.48
N LEU A 194 -23.55 10.15 6.45
CA LEU A 194 -22.09 10.03 6.63
C LEU A 194 -21.49 11.33 7.20
N ASP A 195 -21.88 12.48 6.66
CA ASP A 195 -21.48 13.81 7.15
C ASP A 195 -21.95 14.07 8.57
N ARG A 196 -23.15 13.63 8.93
CA ARG A 196 -23.66 13.73 10.32
C ARG A 196 -22.87 12.84 11.27
N LYS A 197 -22.49 11.63 10.88
CA LYS A 197 -21.63 10.75 11.70
C LYS A 197 -20.23 11.30 11.86
N VAL A 198 -19.63 11.86 10.82
CA VAL A 198 -18.28 12.45 10.88
C VAL A 198 -18.28 13.74 11.72
N ARG A 199 -19.27 14.62 11.52
CA ARG A 199 -19.40 15.84 12.32
C ARG A 199 -19.80 15.60 13.78
N GLY A 200 -20.58 14.55 14.06
CA GLY A 200 -20.93 14.12 15.42
C GLY A 200 -19.74 13.56 16.21
N ALA A 201 -18.71 13.02 15.53
CA ALA A 201 -17.51 12.50 16.18
C ALA A 201 -16.48 13.60 16.55
N THR A 202 -16.64 14.81 16.03
CA THR A 202 -15.74 15.95 16.28
C THR A 202 -16.30 16.98 17.27
N ALA A 203 -17.39 16.66 17.99
CA ALA A 203 -17.88 17.53 19.05
C ALA A 203 -16.83 17.66 20.17
N PRO A 204 -16.40 18.87 20.55
CA PRO A 204 -15.42 19.05 21.61
C PRO A 204 -16.02 18.53 22.93
N VAL A 205 -15.27 17.71 23.63
CA VAL A 205 -15.57 17.31 25.01
C VAL A 205 -15.44 18.55 25.87
N GLY A 206 -16.56 19.25 26.04
CA GLY A 206 -16.67 20.43 26.91
C GLY A 206 -16.51 20.03 28.35
N GLY A 207 -15.30 20.12 28.89
CA GLY A 207 -15.03 20.04 30.32
C GLY A 207 -15.60 21.26 30.99
N LYS A 208 -16.73 21.11 31.72
CA LYS A 208 -17.13 22.08 32.72
C LYS A 208 -16.22 21.91 33.94
N ALA A 209 -15.23 22.78 34.06
CA ALA A 209 -14.57 23.00 35.34
C ALA A 209 -15.57 23.65 36.29
N GLY A 210 -16.16 22.86 37.19
CA GLY A 210 -16.90 23.36 38.35
C GLY A 210 -15.91 23.92 39.37
N ARG A 211 -16.01 25.23 39.66
CA ARG A 211 -15.45 25.83 40.87
C ARG A 211 -16.42 25.58 42.01
N ALA A 212 -15.94 25.05 43.09
CA ALA A 212 -16.35 25.32 44.45
C ALA A 212 -15.13 25.18 45.35
#